data_9aaa07f9cd80a9bf081a8be2234d0cdb
#
_entry.id   9aaa07f9cd80a9bf081a8be2234d0cdb
#
_cell.length_a   1.000
_cell.length_b   1.000
_cell.length_c   1.000
_cell.angle_alpha   90.00
_cell.angle_beta   90.00
_cell.angle_gamma   90.00
#
_symmetry.space_group_name_H-M   'P 1'
#
loop_
_entity.id
_entity.type
_entity.pdbx_description
1 polymer ?
#
loop_
_entity_poly.entity_id
_entity_poly.type
_entity_poly.pdbx_seq_one_letter_code
_entity_poly.pdbx_strand_id
1 'polypeptide(L)'
;MKVAVVGATGLVGRNMIKVLEERKFPVTELIPVASEKSAGKKIKFKGKEWSVVSPETAVSMKPAVAIFSAGADVSKEWAPKFAAVKCYVVDNSSYWRMDKTKRLVIPEINADVIKKSDYIIANPNCSTIQMLVAIADLHKKYKIKRIVVSTYQCITGTGKKAVDELDAERNDQTGTKTLAKALKNGIKNVNTCSASCYYSPRGTEGRKTTTAYPYQIDLNLLPHIDKFLPTGYTKEEMKMVDETHKIMRDNNIKVSPTTVRVPVIGGHGESVNLEFAKPVTLKEVYATLRKTKGVLLQDNTLPKRCSTKNPYGEQNKAIGAELPKYFSTSSKTAAGKKYLEQLAYPMPIYAKDRDEVFVGRVRLDPTVKSGINLWCVSDNLRKGAATNAVQIAEVLLSKKFI
;
A
#
# COMPACT_ATOMS: atom_id res chain seq x y z
N MET A 1 26.78 -7.50 -2.22
CA MET A 1 26.05 -8.74 -2.57
C MET A 1 25.32 -8.59 -3.90
N LYS A 2 25.05 -9.70 -4.60
CA LYS A 2 24.19 -9.72 -5.81
C LYS A 2 22.72 -9.61 -5.42
N VAL A 3 21.99 -8.69 -6.05
CA VAL A 3 20.56 -8.47 -5.79
C VAL A 3 19.80 -8.49 -7.11
N ALA A 4 18.81 -9.36 -7.23
CA ALA A 4 17.90 -9.40 -8.36
C ALA A 4 16.63 -8.58 -8.10
N VAL A 5 16.14 -7.88 -9.13
CA VAL A 5 14.81 -7.22 -9.10
C VAL A 5 14.01 -7.76 -10.27
N VAL A 6 13.03 -8.62 -9.98
CA VAL A 6 12.18 -9.27 -10.99
C VAL A 6 10.96 -8.38 -11.26
N GLY A 7 10.78 -8.01 -12.53
CA GLY A 7 9.84 -6.97 -12.94
C GLY A 7 10.46 -5.56 -12.92
N ALA A 8 11.78 -5.46 -13.09
CA ALA A 8 12.60 -4.24 -12.99
C ALA A 8 12.14 -3.09 -13.88
N THR A 9 11.48 -3.37 -15.01
CA THR A 9 10.99 -2.36 -15.97
C THR A 9 9.62 -1.77 -15.60
N GLY A 10 8.90 -2.38 -14.66
CA GLY A 10 7.59 -1.94 -14.17
C GLY A 10 7.68 -0.75 -13.19
N LEU A 11 6.54 -0.11 -12.89
CA LEU A 11 6.48 1.02 -11.95
C LEU A 11 7.04 0.67 -10.57
N VAL A 12 6.59 -0.44 -9.99
CA VAL A 12 7.04 -0.88 -8.66
C VAL A 12 8.49 -1.36 -8.70
N GLY A 13 8.91 -2.11 -9.74
CA GLY A 13 10.30 -2.57 -9.88
C GLY A 13 11.30 -1.43 -9.97
N ARG A 14 10.98 -0.35 -10.70
CA ARG A 14 11.80 0.87 -10.73
C ARG A 14 11.89 1.55 -9.37
N ASN A 15 10.77 1.58 -8.63
CA ASN A 15 10.78 2.10 -7.26
C ASN A 15 11.62 1.21 -6.33
N MET A 16 11.59 -0.12 -6.48
CA MET A 16 12.45 -1.02 -5.70
C MET A 16 13.93 -0.71 -5.91
N ILE A 17 14.35 -0.48 -7.16
CA ILE A 17 15.73 -0.10 -7.50
C ILE A 17 16.09 1.26 -6.88
N LYS A 18 15.19 2.25 -7.00
CA LYS A 18 15.36 3.58 -6.38
C LYS A 18 15.49 3.48 -4.85
N VAL A 19 14.62 2.70 -4.20
CA VAL A 19 14.64 2.50 -2.74
C VAL A 19 15.90 1.77 -2.28
N LEU A 20 16.38 0.76 -3.00
CA LEU A 20 17.66 0.09 -2.72
C LEU A 20 18.83 1.08 -2.71
N GLU A 21 18.83 2.05 -3.64
CA GLU A 21 19.86 3.11 -3.73
C GLU A 21 19.72 4.10 -2.58
N GLU A 22 18.54 4.66 -2.36
CA GLU A 22 18.25 5.65 -1.31
C GLU A 22 18.54 5.11 0.09
N ARG A 23 18.21 3.84 0.35
CA ARG A 23 18.45 3.17 1.63
C ARG A 23 19.88 2.60 1.77
N LYS A 24 20.73 2.85 0.76
CA LYS A 24 22.11 2.39 0.74
C LYS A 24 22.26 0.88 0.99
N PHE A 25 21.28 0.09 0.49
CA PHE A 25 21.37 -1.35 0.59
C PHE A 25 22.69 -1.86 -0.04
N PRO A 26 23.40 -2.85 0.53
CA PRO A 26 24.76 -3.22 0.12
C PRO A 26 24.79 -4.02 -1.19
N VAL A 27 24.22 -3.45 -2.26
CA VAL A 27 24.25 -4.02 -3.60
C VAL A 27 25.62 -3.77 -4.22
N THR A 28 26.35 -4.84 -4.56
CA THR A 28 27.59 -4.79 -5.36
C THR A 28 27.31 -5.07 -6.83
N GLU A 29 26.28 -5.89 -7.12
CA GLU A 29 25.83 -6.22 -8.47
C GLU A 29 24.30 -6.23 -8.51
N LEU A 30 23.71 -5.36 -9.34
CA LEU A 30 22.27 -5.34 -9.59
C LEU A 30 21.98 -6.28 -10.77
N ILE A 31 20.99 -7.15 -10.63
CA ILE A 31 20.49 -8.04 -11.67
C ILE A 31 19.04 -7.63 -11.98
N PRO A 32 18.82 -6.68 -12.91
CA PRO A 32 17.47 -6.32 -13.30
C PRO A 32 16.89 -7.41 -14.20
N VAL A 33 15.72 -7.93 -13.83
CA VAL A 33 15.07 -9.07 -14.49
C VAL A 33 13.74 -8.65 -15.07
N ALA A 34 13.48 -8.99 -16.32
CA ALA A 34 12.18 -8.81 -16.97
C ALA A 34 11.97 -9.87 -18.07
N SER A 35 10.80 -9.79 -18.76
CA SER A 35 10.52 -10.67 -19.90
C SER A 35 11.52 -10.45 -21.05
N GLU A 36 11.64 -11.43 -21.93
CA GLU A 36 12.50 -11.39 -23.12
C GLU A 36 12.30 -10.13 -23.99
N LYS A 37 11.08 -9.62 -24.10
CA LYS A 37 10.77 -8.35 -24.80
C LYS A 37 11.51 -7.13 -24.22
N SER A 38 12.03 -7.23 -23.02
CA SER A 38 12.80 -6.19 -22.33
C SER A 38 14.25 -6.55 -22.13
N ALA A 39 14.71 -7.73 -22.58
CA ALA A 39 16.09 -8.16 -22.51
C ALA A 39 17.01 -7.16 -23.23
N GLY A 40 18.19 -6.92 -22.69
CA GLY A 40 19.16 -5.97 -23.21
C GLY A 40 18.91 -4.50 -22.91
N LYS A 41 17.70 -4.11 -22.45
CA LYS A 41 17.46 -2.72 -21.98
C LYS A 41 18.40 -2.40 -20.82
N LYS A 42 18.80 -1.12 -20.74
CA LYS A 42 19.68 -0.64 -19.67
C LYS A 42 18.87 -0.02 -18.55
N ILE A 43 19.25 -0.31 -17.32
CA ILE A 43 18.71 0.31 -16.10
C ILE A 43 19.87 0.94 -15.33
N LYS A 44 19.75 2.23 -15.00
CA LYS A 44 20.75 2.97 -14.23
C LYS A 44 20.58 2.72 -12.73
N PHE A 45 21.68 2.37 -12.04
CA PHE A 45 21.74 2.19 -10.61
C PHE A 45 23.14 2.55 -10.09
N LYS A 46 23.23 3.41 -9.06
CA LYS A 46 24.49 3.94 -8.49
C LYS A 46 25.45 4.47 -9.57
N GLY A 47 24.91 5.21 -10.54
CA GLY A 47 25.69 5.80 -11.63
C GLY A 47 26.12 4.84 -12.73
N LYS A 48 25.92 3.52 -12.60
CA LYS A 48 26.25 2.49 -13.59
C LYS A 48 24.99 2.00 -14.32
N GLU A 49 25.21 1.52 -15.54
CA GLU A 49 24.15 0.87 -16.33
C GLU A 49 24.23 -0.64 -16.20
N TRP A 50 23.07 -1.26 -15.98
CA TRP A 50 22.91 -2.70 -15.81
C TRP A 50 21.95 -3.23 -16.88
N SER A 51 22.36 -4.29 -17.58
CA SER A 51 21.51 -4.90 -18.61
C SER A 51 20.41 -5.74 -18.00
N VAL A 52 19.18 -5.59 -18.50
CA VAL A 52 18.06 -6.45 -18.16
C VAL A 52 18.30 -7.84 -18.71
N VAL A 53 18.16 -8.86 -17.85
CA VAL A 53 18.33 -10.27 -18.18
C VAL A 53 17.02 -11.06 -18.04
N SER A 54 17.00 -12.28 -18.57
CA SER A 54 15.88 -13.21 -18.36
C SER A 54 15.87 -13.78 -16.93
N PRO A 55 14.74 -14.33 -16.46
CA PRO A 55 14.68 -15.00 -15.18
C PRO A 55 15.64 -16.20 -15.07
N GLU A 56 15.81 -16.98 -16.13
CA GLU A 56 16.74 -18.12 -16.21
C GLU A 56 18.18 -17.68 -15.95
N THR A 57 18.61 -16.63 -16.67
CA THR A 57 19.94 -16.05 -16.50
C THR A 57 20.14 -15.55 -15.08
N ALA A 58 19.13 -14.86 -14.50
CA ALA A 58 19.21 -14.36 -13.15
C ALA A 58 19.34 -15.46 -12.09
N VAL A 59 18.64 -16.59 -12.25
CA VAL A 59 18.79 -17.78 -11.37
C VAL A 59 20.19 -18.34 -11.44
N SER A 60 20.77 -18.47 -12.67
CA SER A 60 22.14 -18.98 -12.85
C SER A 60 23.21 -18.08 -12.20
N MET A 61 22.95 -16.78 -12.08
CA MET A 61 23.83 -15.81 -11.40
C MET A 61 23.82 -15.92 -9.88
N LYS A 62 22.91 -16.73 -9.29
CA LYS A 62 22.78 -17.03 -7.85
C LYS A 62 22.78 -15.76 -6.97
N PRO A 63 21.82 -14.85 -7.12
CA PRO A 63 21.72 -13.68 -6.25
C PRO A 63 21.48 -14.09 -4.78
N ALA A 64 21.96 -13.29 -3.83
CA ALA A 64 21.69 -13.50 -2.43
C ALA A 64 20.21 -13.21 -2.08
N VAL A 65 19.64 -12.19 -2.72
CA VAL A 65 18.23 -11.81 -2.55
C VAL A 65 17.63 -11.41 -3.90
N ALA A 66 16.37 -11.76 -4.11
CA ALA A 66 15.57 -11.38 -5.26
C ALA A 66 14.26 -10.72 -4.79
N ILE A 67 13.99 -9.50 -5.26
CA ILE A 67 12.76 -8.77 -4.94
C ILE A 67 11.85 -8.83 -6.16
N PHE A 68 10.65 -9.41 -5.99
CA PHE A 68 9.72 -9.71 -7.06
C PHE A 68 8.59 -8.68 -7.15
N SER A 69 8.34 -8.19 -8.36
CA SER A 69 7.19 -7.34 -8.70
C SER A 69 6.73 -7.57 -10.15
N ALA A 70 6.51 -8.82 -10.53
CA ALA A 70 6.17 -9.23 -11.89
C ALA A 70 4.81 -9.96 -12.01
N GLY A 71 3.99 -9.93 -10.95
CA GLY A 71 2.69 -10.58 -10.90
C GLY A 71 2.71 -12.00 -10.35
N ALA A 72 1.51 -12.53 -10.08
CA ALA A 72 1.32 -13.79 -9.37
C ALA A 72 1.87 -15.01 -10.15
N ASP A 73 1.61 -15.07 -11.47
CA ASP A 73 2.02 -16.21 -12.29
C ASP A 73 3.54 -16.33 -12.40
N VAL A 74 4.22 -15.20 -12.61
CA VAL A 74 5.69 -15.15 -12.64
C VAL A 74 6.27 -15.53 -11.28
N SER A 75 5.67 -15.07 -10.20
CA SER A 75 6.15 -15.44 -8.86
C SER A 75 5.93 -16.92 -8.55
N LYS A 76 4.76 -17.47 -8.92
CA LYS A 76 4.48 -18.89 -8.80
C LYS A 76 5.55 -19.74 -9.46
N GLU A 77 5.94 -19.38 -10.67
CA GLU A 77 6.89 -20.14 -11.47
C GLU A 77 8.34 -19.97 -10.99
N TRP A 78 8.75 -18.72 -10.74
CA TRP A 78 10.16 -18.38 -10.58
C TRP A 78 10.63 -18.32 -9.13
N ALA A 79 9.79 -17.92 -8.18
CA ALA A 79 10.23 -17.82 -6.78
C ALA A 79 10.79 -19.14 -6.23
N PRO A 80 10.21 -20.32 -6.52
CA PRO A 80 10.80 -21.61 -6.10
C PRO A 80 12.16 -21.89 -6.74
N LYS A 81 12.36 -21.49 -8.01
CA LYS A 81 13.65 -21.70 -8.73
C LYS A 81 14.77 -20.84 -8.11
N PHE A 82 14.47 -19.58 -7.72
CA PHE A 82 15.41 -18.75 -6.97
C PHE A 82 15.69 -19.33 -5.58
N ALA A 83 14.67 -19.77 -4.86
CA ALA A 83 14.82 -20.39 -3.53
C ALA A 83 15.69 -21.67 -3.59
N ALA A 84 15.60 -22.46 -4.67
CA ALA A 84 16.39 -23.68 -4.84
C ALA A 84 17.90 -23.39 -4.92
N VAL A 85 18.31 -22.23 -5.43
CA VAL A 85 19.72 -21.79 -5.46
C VAL A 85 20.13 -21.03 -4.20
N LYS A 86 19.37 -21.14 -3.10
CA LYS A 86 19.57 -20.47 -1.80
C LYS A 86 19.41 -18.94 -1.85
N CYS A 87 18.72 -18.42 -2.84
CA CYS A 87 18.36 -17.01 -2.92
C CYS A 87 17.11 -16.74 -2.08
N TYR A 88 17.14 -15.73 -1.21
CA TYR A 88 15.95 -15.25 -0.53
C TYR A 88 15.07 -14.45 -1.48
N VAL A 89 13.82 -14.82 -1.60
CA VAL A 89 12.81 -14.13 -2.42
C VAL A 89 11.91 -13.29 -1.52
N VAL A 90 11.81 -12.00 -1.79
CA VAL A 90 10.80 -11.11 -1.23
C VAL A 90 9.77 -10.82 -2.31
N ASP A 91 8.58 -11.41 -2.19
CA ASP A 91 7.56 -11.37 -3.23
C ASP A 91 6.45 -10.35 -2.96
N ASN A 92 6.31 -9.37 -3.86
CA ASN A 92 5.25 -8.36 -3.78
C ASN A 92 3.94 -8.79 -4.46
N SER A 93 3.89 -9.98 -5.10
CA SER A 93 2.65 -10.48 -5.67
C SER A 93 1.69 -11.01 -4.60
N SER A 94 0.46 -11.32 -5.00
CA SER A 94 -0.52 -11.91 -4.09
C SER A 94 -0.35 -13.43 -3.91
N TYR A 95 0.52 -14.09 -4.70
CA TYR A 95 0.51 -15.55 -4.81
C TYR A 95 0.83 -16.26 -3.48
N TRP A 96 1.87 -15.81 -2.76
CA TRP A 96 2.35 -16.47 -1.54
C TRP A 96 1.74 -15.93 -0.24
N ARG A 97 0.95 -14.85 -0.32
CA ARG A 97 0.49 -14.14 0.89
C ARG A 97 -0.31 -15.01 1.83
N MET A 98 -1.22 -15.84 1.29
CA MET A 98 -2.09 -16.72 2.09
C MET A 98 -1.58 -18.15 2.20
N ASP A 99 -0.43 -18.48 1.61
CA ASP A 99 0.24 -19.76 1.82
C ASP A 99 0.64 -19.90 3.31
N LYS A 100 0.16 -20.95 3.97
CA LYS A 100 0.38 -21.19 5.41
C LYS A 100 1.85 -21.42 5.75
N THR A 101 2.67 -21.87 4.78
CA THR A 101 4.10 -22.12 4.95
C THR A 101 4.97 -20.90 4.73
N LYS A 102 4.43 -19.81 4.13
CA LYS A 102 5.16 -18.59 3.80
C LYS A 102 4.85 -17.48 4.79
N ARG A 103 5.88 -16.70 5.15
CA ARG A 103 5.71 -15.55 6.04
C ARG A 103 5.18 -14.36 5.26
N LEU A 104 4.20 -13.66 5.84
CA LEU A 104 3.66 -12.41 5.35
C LEU A 104 4.12 -11.31 6.31
N VAL A 105 4.96 -10.37 5.85
CA VAL A 105 5.75 -9.55 6.76
C VAL A 105 5.61 -8.06 6.53
N ILE A 106 5.35 -7.35 7.62
CA ILE A 106 5.58 -5.91 7.76
C ILE A 106 6.66 -5.74 8.83
N PRO A 107 7.87 -5.27 8.49
CA PRO A 107 9.01 -5.24 9.42
C PRO A 107 8.76 -4.54 10.74
N GLU A 108 7.94 -3.48 10.75
CA GLU A 108 7.58 -2.75 11.96
C GLU A 108 6.68 -3.55 12.92
N ILE A 109 6.02 -4.61 12.43
CA ILE A 109 4.98 -5.35 13.18
C ILE A 109 5.44 -6.73 13.58
N ASN A 110 5.96 -7.52 12.62
CA ASN A 110 6.17 -8.96 12.79
C ASN A 110 7.48 -9.48 12.15
N ALA A 111 8.56 -8.68 12.10
CA ALA A 111 9.87 -9.13 11.61
C ALA A 111 10.44 -10.36 12.37
N ASP A 112 9.94 -10.60 13.59
CA ASP A 112 10.32 -11.74 14.44
C ASP A 112 9.98 -13.09 13.81
N VAL A 113 8.95 -13.18 12.97
CA VAL A 113 8.51 -14.45 12.36
C VAL A 113 9.48 -15.02 11.33
N ILE A 114 10.39 -14.21 10.78
CA ILE A 114 11.32 -14.62 9.72
C ILE A 114 12.39 -15.55 10.29
N LYS A 115 12.45 -16.77 9.75
CA LYS A 115 13.45 -17.79 10.06
C LYS A 115 14.46 -17.93 8.92
N LYS A 116 15.64 -18.46 9.22
CA LYS A 116 16.71 -18.71 8.22
C LYS A 116 16.27 -19.65 7.08
N SER A 117 15.30 -20.52 7.34
CA SER A 117 14.73 -21.45 6.34
C SER A 117 13.66 -20.82 5.42
N ASP A 118 13.22 -19.58 5.68
CA ASP A 118 12.14 -18.94 4.93
C ASP A 118 12.70 -18.29 3.64
N TYR A 119 13.01 -19.09 2.63
CA TYR A 119 13.55 -18.57 1.35
C TYR A 119 12.52 -17.84 0.50
N ILE A 120 11.23 -17.93 0.78
CA ILE A 120 10.19 -17.13 0.13
C ILE A 120 9.39 -16.41 1.20
N ILE A 121 9.41 -15.07 1.16
CA ILE A 121 8.73 -14.18 2.11
C ILE A 121 7.80 -13.28 1.32
N ALA A 122 6.52 -13.26 1.70
CA ALA A 122 5.51 -12.46 1.03
C ALA A 122 5.48 -11.03 1.59
N ASN A 123 5.39 -10.05 0.68
CA ASN A 123 5.13 -8.65 0.96
C ASN A 123 3.61 -8.41 0.88
N PRO A 124 2.98 -7.80 1.90
CA PRO A 124 1.53 -7.65 1.93
C PRO A 124 0.96 -6.69 0.88
N ASN A 125 -0.36 -6.63 0.82
CA ASN A 125 -1.11 -5.64 0.03
C ASN A 125 -0.82 -4.21 0.51
N CYS A 126 -0.80 -3.24 -0.42
CA CYS A 126 -0.44 -1.86 -0.13
C CYS A 126 -1.35 -1.19 0.90
N SER A 127 -2.67 -1.39 0.78
CA SER A 127 -3.64 -0.85 1.75
C SER A 127 -3.50 -1.56 3.10
N THR A 128 -3.32 -2.88 3.11
CA THR A 128 -3.07 -3.62 4.35
C THR A 128 -1.82 -3.12 5.08
N ILE A 129 -0.72 -2.88 4.35
CA ILE A 129 0.53 -2.38 4.97
C ILE A 129 0.28 -1.05 5.68
N GLN A 130 -0.29 -0.06 4.99
CA GLN A 130 -0.44 1.27 5.56
C GLN A 130 -1.41 1.27 6.74
N MET A 131 -2.54 0.57 6.64
CA MET A 131 -3.49 0.44 7.74
C MET A 131 -2.81 -0.20 8.96
N LEU A 132 -2.16 -1.35 8.79
CA LEU A 132 -1.60 -2.08 9.92
C LEU A 132 -0.42 -1.35 10.57
N VAL A 133 0.43 -0.67 9.82
CA VAL A 133 1.49 0.19 10.39
C VAL A 133 0.88 1.27 11.29
N ALA A 134 -0.25 1.87 10.87
CA ALA A 134 -0.93 2.89 11.68
C ALA A 134 -1.54 2.35 12.97
N ILE A 135 -2.04 1.09 12.98
CA ILE A 135 -2.89 0.60 14.07
C ILE A 135 -2.29 -0.51 14.95
N ALA A 136 -1.16 -1.11 14.54
CA ALA A 136 -0.62 -2.29 15.23
C ALA A 136 -0.27 -2.02 16.71
N ASP A 137 0.34 -0.88 17.03
CA ASP A 137 0.68 -0.54 18.41
C ASP A 137 -0.56 -0.17 19.23
N LEU A 138 -1.60 0.37 18.61
CA LEU A 138 -2.91 0.55 19.23
C LEU A 138 -3.54 -0.81 19.58
N HIS A 139 -3.43 -1.79 18.65
CA HIS A 139 -3.91 -3.15 18.93
C HIS A 139 -3.16 -3.83 20.09
N LYS A 140 -1.83 -3.72 20.10
CA LYS A 140 -1.01 -4.26 21.21
C LYS A 140 -1.47 -3.73 22.57
N LYS A 141 -1.79 -2.42 22.64
CA LYS A 141 -2.14 -1.74 23.90
C LYS A 141 -3.61 -1.91 24.29
N TYR A 142 -4.53 -1.73 23.33
CA TYR A 142 -5.96 -1.59 23.63
C TYR A 142 -6.82 -2.76 23.13
N LYS A 143 -6.29 -3.68 22.33
CA LYS A 143 -6.98 -4.83 21.73
C LYS A 143 -8.13 -4.40 20.82
N ILE A 144 -7.85 -4.23 19.57
CA ILE A 144 -8.85 -3.93 18.54
C ILE A 144 -9.79 -5.14 18.41
N LYS A 145 -11.09 -4.89 18.50
CA LYS A 145 -12.18 -5.85 18.29
C LYS A 145 -12.72 -5.79 16.87
N ARG A 146 -12.81 -4.56 16.32
CA ARG A 146 -13.43 -4.30 15.04
C ARG A 146 -12.69 -3.19 14.30
N ILE A 147 -12.53 -3.39 13.00
CA ILE A 147 -12.02 -2.41 12.03
C ILE A 147 -13.10 -2.22 10.96
N VAL A 148 -13.54 -1.00 10.74
CA VAL A 148 -14.27 -0.61 9.52
C VAL A 148 -13.34 0.30 8.74
N VAL A 149 -13.07 -0.04 7.49
CA VAL A 149 -12.15 0.72 6.66
C VAL A 149 -12.72 0.97 5.27
N SER A 150 -12.71 2.23 4.86
CA SER A 150 -12.95 2.63 3.47
C SER A 150 -11.64 3.14 2.90
N THR A 151 -11.19 2.53 1.80
CA THR A 151 -9.96 2.94 1.11
C THR A 151 -10.27 3.82 -0.08
N TYR A 152 -9.39 4.80 -0.32
CA TYR A 152 -9.39 5.68 -1.47
C TYR A 152 -8.07 5.46 -2.21
N GLN A 153 -8.08 4.44 -3.10
CA GLN A 153 -6.86 3.94 -3.71
C GLN A 153 -6.55 4.67 -5.02
N CYS A 154 -5.35 5.23 -5.11
CA CYS A 154 -4.87 5.87 -6.33
C CYS A 154 -4.68 4.87 -7.47
N ILE A 155 -4.70 5.36 -8.70
CA ILE A 155 -4.63 4.57 -9.93
C ILE A 155 -3.28 3.85 -10.13
N THR A 156 -2.20 4.34 -9.54
CA THR A 156 -0.86 3.75 -9.71
C THR A 156 -0.77 2.31 -9.21
N GLY A 157 -1.69 1.88 -8.32
CA GLY A 157 -1.82 0.49 -7.89
C GLY A 157 -2.18 -0.48 -9.02
N THR A 158 -2.86 -0.01 -10.06
CA THR A 158 -3.18 -0.80 -11.27
C THR A 158 -2.02 -0.80 -12.29
N GLY A 159 -1.06 0.11 -12.14
CA GLY A 159 0.13 0.19 -12.99
C GLY A 159 0.06 1.28 -14.08
N LYS A 160 1.05 1.26 -15.00
CA LYS A 160 1.23 2.32 -16.01
C LYS A 160 -0.01 2.51 -16.90
N LYS A 161 -0.66 1.43 -17.31
CA LYS A 161 -1.85 1.48 -18.16
C LYS A 161 -2.96 2.36 -17.58
N ALA A 162 -3.18 2.30 -16.27
CA ALA A 162 -4.18 3.11 -15.61
C ALA A 162 -3.79 4.60 -15.52
N VAL A 163 -2.50 4.88 -15.41
CA VAL A 163 -1.99 6.26 -15.45
C VAL A 163 -2.20 6.84 -16.85
N ASP A 164 -1.82 6.07 -17.89
CA ASP A 164 -1.99 6.49 -19.29
C ASP A 164 -3.48 6.70 -19.64
N GLU A 165 -4.39 5.88 -19.08
CA GLU A 165 -5.84 6.01 -19.26
C GLU A 165 -6.38 7.28 -18.61
N LEU A 166 -6.02 7.55 -17.34
CA LEU A 166 -6.44 8.79 -16.67
C LEU A 166 -5.89 10.03 -17.38
N ASP A 167 -4.65 10.01 -17.85
CA ASP A 167 -4.05 11.11 -18.58
C ASP A 167 -4.76 11.34 -19.92
N ALA A 168 -5.15 10.26 -20.62
CA ALA A 168 -5.93 10.35 -21.85
C ALA A 168 -7.34 10.93 -21.60
N GLU A 169 -8.02 10.48 -20.54
CA GLU A 169 -9.34 10.99 -20.15
C GLU A 169 -9.30 12.50 -19.81
N ARG A 170 -8.23 12.97 -19.13
CA ARG A 170 -8.04 14.37 -18.76
C ARG A 170 -7.65 15.27 -19.92
N ASN A 171 -6.86 14.77 -20.86
CA ASN A 171 -6.39 15.50 -22.03
C ASN A 171 -7.43 15.54 -23.16
N ASP A 172 -8.51 14.76 -23.05
CA ASP A 172 -9.64 14.88 -23.98
C ASP A 172 -10.32 16.23 -23.74
N GLN A 173 -9.95 17.23 -24.55
CA GLN A 173 -10.47 18.62 -24.49
C GLN A 173 -11.99 18.72 -24.72
N THR A 174 -12.67 17.62 -24.99
CA THR A 174 -14.12 17.52 -25.08
C THR A 174 -14.81 17.30 -23.72
N GLY A 175 -14.16 17.61 -22.62
CA GLY A 175 -14.58 17.25 -21.24
C GLY A 175 -16.03 17.52 -20.86
N THR A 176 -16.68 18.59 -21.39
CA THR A 176 -18.12 18.82 -21.24
C THR A 176 -18.97 17.93 -22.15
N LYS A 177 -18.48 17.60 -23.35
CA LYS A 177 -19.11 16.63 -24.25
C LYS A 177 -18.89 15.20 -23.77
N THR A 178 -17.76 14.92 -23.10
CA THR A 178 -17.41 13.61 -22.55
C THR A 178 -18.26 13.29 -21.34
N LEU A 179 -18.55 14.22 -20.44
CA LEU A 179 -19.48 13.99 -19.33
C LEU A 179 -20.89 13.65 -19.84
N ALA A 180 -21.40 14.42 -20.83
CA ALA A 180 -22.70 14.14 -21.47
C ALA A 180 -22.68 12.80 -22.24
N LYS A 181 -21.55 12.45 -22.88
CA LYS A 181 -21.34 11.18 -23.57
C LYS A 181 -21.15 10.02 -22.61
N ALA A 182 -20.43 10.22 -21.50
CA ALA A 182 -20.28 9.25 -20.44
C ALA A 182 -21.62 8.98 -19.73
N LEU A 183 -22.40 9.99 -19.45
CA LEU A 183 -23.76 9.84 -18.92
C LEU A 183 -24.67 9.08 -19.91
N LYS A 184 -24.60 9.40 -21.22
CA LYS A 184 -25.31 8.65 -22.26
C LYS A 184 -24.80 7.21 -22.42
N ASN A 185 -23.49 7.01 -22.42
CA ASN A 185 -22.88 5.67 -22.59
C ASN A 185 -22.95 4.84 -21.30
N GLY A 186 -22.86 5.46 -20.14
CA GLY A 186 -23.06 4.81 -18.85
C GLY A 186 -24.47 4.22 -18.73
N ILE A 187 -25.48 4.98 -19.12
CA ILE A 187 -26.88 4.50 -19.13
C ILE A 187 -27.08 3.39 -20.17
N LYS A 188 -26.44 3.46 -21.33
CA LYS A 188 -26.50 2.40 -22.35
C LYS A 188 -25.74 1.12 -21.95
N ASN A 189 -24.64 1.25 -21.22
CA ASN A 189 -23.84 0.10 -20.80
C ASN A 189 -24.39 -0.61 -19.55
N VAL A 190 -25.13 0.08 -18.69
CA VAL A 190 -25.85 -0.53 -17.56
C VAL A 190 -26.87 -1.58 -18.05
N ASN A 191 -27.49 -1.35 -19.21
CA ASN A 191 -28.47 -2.30 -19.80
C ASN A 191 -27.82 -3.48 -20.54
N THR A 192 -26.51 -3.49 -20.77
CA THR A 192 -25.81 -4.55 -21.50
C THR A 192 -24.84 -5.36 -20.64
N CYS A 193 -24.54 -4.91 -19.43
CA CYS A 193 -23.72 -5.64 -18.48
C CYS A 193 -24.62 -6.44 -17.53
N SER A 194 -25.05 -7.61 -17.97
CA SER A 194 -25.67 -8.58 -17.04
C SER A 194 -24.64 -8.96 -15.97
N ALA A 195 -25.08 -9.26 -14.76
CA ALA A 195 -24.23 -9.75 -13.66
C ALA A 195 -23.30 -10.90 -14.08
N SER A 196 -23.65 -11.65 -15.14
CA SER A 196 -22.84 -12.69 -15.74
C SER A 196 -21.50 -12.22 -16.31
N CYS A 197 -21.34 -10.93 -16.71
CA CYS A 197 -20.06 -10.40 -17.21
C CYS A 197 -19.00 -10.30 -16.13
N TYR A 198 -19.39 -10.15 -14.86
CA TYR A 198 -18.50 -10.05 -13.71
C TYR A 198 -18.27 -11.37 -12.97
N TYR A 199 -19.20 -12.34 -13.18
CA TYR A 199 -19.15 -13.65 -12.53
C TYR A 199 -18.57 -14.76 -13.41
N SER A 200 -18.23 -14.49 -14.68
CA SER A 200 -17.65 -15.55 -15.53
C SER A 200 -16.29 -15.98 -15.00
N PRO A 201 -16.12 -17.27 -14.62
CA PRO A 201 -14.79 -17.84 -14.30
C PRO A 201 -13.86 -17.88 -15.52
N ARG A 202 -14.42 -17.77 -16.73
CA ARG A 202 -13.69 -17.57 -17.97
C ARG A 202 -13.55 -16.07 -18.13
N GLY A 203 -12.32 -15.58 -17.97
CA GLY A 203 -11.98 -14.22 -18.34
C GLY A 203 -12.65 -13.90 -19.67
N THR A 204 -13.05 -12.66 -19.84
CA THR A 204 -13.72 -12.13 -21.03
C THR A 204 -12.96 -12.53 -22.30
N GLU A 205 -13.11 -13.78 -22.73
CA GLU A 205 -12.75 -14.24 -24.05
C GLU A 205 -13.75 -13.60 -25.02
N GLY A 206 -13.33 -12.49 -25.62
CA GLY A 206 -14.10 -11.84 -26.68
C GLY A 206 -14.09 -10.31 -26.69
N ARG A 207 -13.75 -9.60 -25.60
CA ARG A 207 -13.44 -8.17 -25.66
C ARG A 207 -12.04 -7.93 -25.08
N LYS A 208 -11.06 -7.68 -25.95
CA LYS A 208 -9.84 -6.95 -25.57
C LYS A 208 -10.27 -5.57 -25.12
N THR A 209 -10.62 -5.42 -23.83
CA THR A 209 -10.81 -4.09 -23.26
C THR A 209 -9.43 -3.45 -23.24
N THR A 210 -9.22 -2.44 -24.07
CA THR A 210 -8.02 -1.63 -24.10
C THR A 210 -7.85 -0.81 -22.81
N THR A 211 -8.92 -0.70 -22.01
CA THR A 211 -9.03 0.08 -20.78
C THR A 211 -8.55 -0.69 -19.53
N ALA A 212 -8.00 0.04 -18.55
CA ALA A 212 -7.57 -0.50 -17.26
C ALA A 212 -8.76 -0.69 -16.30
N TYR A 213 -9.83 0.07 -16.51
CA TYR A 213 -11.03 0.08 -15.68
C TYR A 213 -12.29 -0.24 -16.49
N PRO A 214 -13.33 -0.79 -15.84
CA PRO A 214 -14.61 -1.08 -16.52
C PRO A 214 -15.43 0.18 -16.83
N TYR A 215 -15.13 1.28 -16.14
CA TYR A 215 -15.80 2.59 -16.29
C TYR A 215 -14.76 3.71 -16.31
N GLN A 216 -15.16 4.88 -16.83
CA GLN A 216 -14.34 6.09 -16.76
C GLN A 216 -13.91 6.32 -15.31
N ILE A 217 -12.60 6.59 -15.12
CA ILE A 217 -12.03 6.83 -13.79
C ILE A 217 -11.95 8.33 -13.47
N ASP A 218 -11.68 9.18 -14.44
CA ASP A 218 -11.65 10.63 -14.18
C ASP A 218 -13.04 11.14 -13.81
N LEU A 219 -13.10 12.03 -12.83
CA LEU A 219 -14.34 12.57 -12.25
C LEU A 219 -15.27 11.48 -11.64
N ASN A 220 -14.74 10.33 -11.26
CA ASN A 220 -15.54 9.21 -10.78
C ASN A 220 -14.88 8.50 -9.59
N LEU A 221 -15.67 7.71 -8.84
CA LEU A 221 -15.25 6.81 -7.79
C LEU A 221 -15.71 5.40 -8.15
N LEU A 222 -14.78 4.44 -8.21
CA LEU A 222 -15.12 3.06 -8.56
C LEU A 222 -14.98 2.15 -7.32
N PRO A 223 -16.08 1.77 -6.65
CA PRO A 223 -16.06 0.85 -5.50
C PRO A 223 -15.88 -0.60 -5.98
N HIS A 224 -14.88 -0.82 -6.81
CA HIS A 224 -14.60 -2.08 -7.47
C HIS A 224 -13.10 -2.18 -7.75
N ILE A 225 -12.38 -2.90 -6.90
CA ILE A 225 -10.96 -3.20 -7.10
C ILE A 225 -10.77 -4.71 -7.08
N ASP A 226 -10.17 -5.27 -8.15
CA ASP A 226 -10.04 -6.71 -8.38
C ASP A 226 -11.42 -7.38 -8.64
N LYS A 227 -11.51 -8.69 -8.64
CA LYS A 227 -12.71 -9.46 -9.01
C LYS A 227 -13.69 -9.56 -7.84
N PHE A 228 -14.99 -9.49 -8.15
CA PHE A 228 -16.03 -9.83 -7.18
C PHE A 228 -16.01 -11.31 -6.81
N LEU A 229 -16.35 -11.59 -5.57
CA LEU A 229 -16.57 -12.93 -5.02
C LEU A 229 -18.07 -13.18 -4.86
N PRO A 230 -18.51 -14.46 -4.72
CA PRO A 230 -19.92 -14.79 -4.52
C PRO A 230 -20.55 -14.13 -3.27
N THR A 231 -19.72 -13.70 -2.32
CA THR A 231 -20.15 -13.01 -1.10
C THR A 231 -20.50 -11.53 -1.32
N GLY A 232 -20.27 -10.98 -2.53
CA GLY A 232 -20.41 -9.56 -2.83
C GLY A 232 -19.15 -8.73 -2.52
N TYR A 233 -18.21 -9.27 -1.76
CA TYR A 233 -16.90 -8.64 -1.56
C TYR A 233 -16.03 -8.77 -2.80
N THR A 234 -15.08 -7.84 -2.97
CA THR A 234 -14.01 -8.00 -3.96
C THR A 234 -12.83 -8.77 -3.37
N LYS A 235 -11.96 -9.31 -4.24
CA LYS A 235 -10.71 -9.93 -3.78
C LYS A 235 -9.80 -8.95 -3.05
N GLU A 236 -9.82 -7.67 -3.44
CA GLU A 236 -9.04 -6.63 -2.76
C GLU A 236 -9.50 -6.43 -1.31
N GLU A 237 -10.81 -6.42 -1.09
CA GLU A 237 -11.40 -6.33 0.24
C GLU A 237 -11.02 -7.52 1.12
N MET A 238 -11.09 -8.74 0.57
CA MET A 238 -10.71 -9.93 1.32
C MET A 238 -9.22 -9.99 1.65
N LYS A 239 -8.33 -9.41 0.81
CA LYS A 239 -6.91 -9.25 1.19
C LYS A 239 -6.76 -8.46 2.49
N MET A 240 -7.54 -7.38 2.67
CA MET A 240 -7.48 -6.59 3.90
C MET A 240 -7.92 -7.39 5.12
N VAL A 241 -8.91 -8.28 4.98
CA VAL A 241 -9.36 -9.18 6.06
C VAL A 241 -8.30 -10.22 6.39
N ASP A 242 -7.94 -11.03 5.39
CA ASP A 242 -7.12 -12.22 5.58
C ASP A 242 -5.67 -11.88 5.96
N GLU A 243 -5.10 -10.87 5.32
CA GLU A 243 -3.75 -10.40 5.61
C GLU A 243 -3.67 -9.74 6.99
N THR A 244 -4.72 -9.01 7.43
CA THR A 244 -4.80 -8.47 8.80
C THR A 244 -4.70 -9.58 9.82
N HIS A 245 -5.51 -10.63 9.70
CA HIS A 245 -5.50 -11.78 10.61
C HIS A 245 -4.12 -12.43 10.66
N LYS A 246 -3.52 -12.68 9.49
CA LYS A 246 -2.22 -13.35 9.39
C LYS A 246 -1.08 -12.52 9.98
N ILE A 247 -1.02 -11.22 9.71
CA ILE A 247 0.05 -10.33 10.18
C ILE A 247 -0.09 -10.03 11.66
N MET A 248 -1.31 -9.72 12.11
CA MET A 248 -1.60 -9.39 13.51
C MET A 248 -1.64 -10.63 14.40
N ARG A 249 -1.72 -11.85 13.82
CA ARG A 249 -1.86 -13.13 14.51
C ARG A 249 -3.07 -13.17 15.45
N ASP A 250 -4.15 -12.51 15.03
CA ASP A 250 -5.40 -12.43 15.79
C ASP A 250 -6.61 -12.55 14.85
N ASN A 251 -7.22 -13.71 14.83
CA ASN A 251 -8.41 -14.00 14.02
C ASN A 251 -9.71 -13.44 14.64
N ASN A 252 -9.66 -12.90 15.86
CA ASN A 252 -10.84 -12.34 16.52
C ASN A 252 -11.13 -10.90 16.07
N ILE A 253 -10.20 -10.25 15.38
CA ILE A 253 -10.40 -8.92 14.83
C ILE A 253 -11.44 -8.99 13.71
N LYS A 254 -12.60 -8.36 13.90
CA LYS A 254 -13.61 -8.23 12.85
C LYS A 254 -13.23 -7.12 11.89
N VAL A 255 -13.08 -7.42 10.61
CA VAL A 255 -12.68 -6.43 9.59
C VAL A 255 -13.79 -6.29 8.54
N SER A 256 -14.25 -5.07 8.30
CA SER A 256 -15.25 -4.73 7.28
C SER A 256 -14.66 -3.67 6.33
N PRO A 257 -14.09 -4.08 5.20
CA PRO A 257 -13.48 -3.18 4.23
C PRO A 257 -14.45 -2.78 3.12
N THR A 258 -14.25 -1.59 2.57
CA THR A 258 -14.79 -1.13 1.29
C THR A 258 -13.65 -0.51 0.50
N THR A 259 -13.34 -1.04 -0.68
CA THR A 259 -12.20 -0.55 -1.47
C THR A 259 -12.66 0.23 -2.70
N VAL A 260 -12.21 1.48 -2.80
CA VAL A 260 -12.63 2.41 -3.85
C VAL A 260 -11.41 2.89 -4.65
N ARG A 261 -11.47 2.79 -5.97
CA ARG A 261 -10.50 3.43 -6.87
C ARG A 261 -10.87 4.89 -7.09
N VAL A 262 -9.89 5.78 -6.97
CA VAL A 262 -10.07 7.23 -7.13
C VAL A 262 -9.08 7.80 -8.16
N PRO A 263 -9.41 8.88 -8.89
CA PRO A 263 -8.59 9.47 -9.96
C PRO A 263 -7.42 10.30 -9.38
N VAL A 264 -6.62 9.69 -8.51
CA VAL A 264 -5.48 10.30 -7.84
C VAL A 264 -4.20 9.58 -8.26
N ILE A 265 -3.11 10.33 -8.44
CA ILE A 265 -1.78 9.79 -8.75
C ILE A 265 -0.88 9.93 -7.52
N GLY A 266 -0.44 8.80 -6.99
CA GLY A 266 0.47 8.70 -5.85
C GLY A 266 -0.24 8.77 -4.48
N GLY A 267 -0.10 7.71 -3.71
CA GLY A 267 -0.64 7.56 -2.36
C GLY A 267 -2.09 7.09 -2.29
N HIS A 268 -2.35 6.18 -1.35
CA HIS A 268 -3.68 5.76 -0.95
C HIS A 268 -4.10 6.51 0.30
N GLY A 269 -5.38 6.89 0.38
CA GLY A 269 -6.01 7.34 1.62
C GLY A 269 -6.92 6.27 2.20
N GLU A 270 -7.05 6.22 3.52
CA GLU A 270 -7.96 5.29 4.22
C GLU A 270 -8.65 5.96 5.38
N SER A 271 -9.98 5.86 5.41
CA SER A 271 -10.78 6.18 6.57
C SER A 271 -10.95 4.93 7.42
N VAL A 272 -10.41 4.95 8.63
CA VAL A 272 -10.37 3.80 9.52
C VAL A 272 -11.14 4.10 10.79
N ASN A 273 -12.13 3.28 11.12
CA ASN A 273 -12.83 3.26 12.39
C ASN A 273 -12.42 2.02 13.17
N LEU A 274 -12.04 2.21 14.44
CA LEU A 274 -11.56 1.16 15.33
C LEU A 274 -12.42 1.10 16.58
N GLU A 275 -12.86 -0.12 16.93
CA GLU A 275 -13.44 -0.42 18.24
C GLU A 275 -12.45 -1.25 19.07
N PHE A 276 -12.27 -0.87 20.33
CA PHE A 276 -11.33 -1.50 21.25
C PHE A 276 -12.02 -2.27 22.37
N ALA A 277 -11.32 -3.29 22.87
CA ALA A 277 -11.76 -4.01 24.08
C ALA A 277 -11.49 -3.21 25.37
N LYS A 278 -10.41 -2.40 25.38
CA LYS A 278 -10.02 -1.58 26.53
C LYS A 278 -10.40 -0.12 26.29
N PRO A 279 -10.69 0.65 27.36
CA PRO A 279 -10.92 2.07 27.24
C PRO A 279 -9.74 2.82 26.62
N VAL A 280 -10.02 3.83 25.82
CA VAL A 280 -9.02 4.70 25.19
C VAL A 280 -9.32 6.17 25.50
N THR A 281 -8.24 6.95 25.61
CA THR A 281 -8.32 8.40 25.61
C THR A 281 -7.55 8.94 24.41
N LEU A 282 -7.97 10.08 23.86
CA LEU A 282 -7.25 10.68 22.72
C LEU A 282 -5.78 10.99 23.08
N LYS A 283 -5.51 11.47 24.29
CA LYS A 283 -4.15 11.74 24.78
C LYS A 283 -3.25 10.51 24.64
N GLU A 284 -3.72 9.35 25.05
CA GLU A 284 -2.96 8.09 24.99
C GLU A 284 -2.85 7.56 23.57
N VAL A 285 -3.89 7.72 22.75
CA VAL A 285 -3.84 7.35 21.31
C VAL A 285 -2.78 8.18 20.61
N TYR A 286 -2.78 9.51 20.77
CA TYR A 286 -1.75 10.38 20.22
C TYR A 286 -0.34 10.03 20.72
N ALA A 287 -0.21 9.76 22.02
CA ALA A 287 1.07 9.35 22.60
C ALA A 287 1.59 8.03 22.02
N THR A 288 0.69 7.10 21.71
CA THR A 288 1.02 5.83 21.06
C THR A 288 1.45 6.05 19.61
N LEU A 289 0.63 6.74 18.81
CA LEU A 289 0.90 7.00 17.39
C LEU A 289 2.23 7.75 17.16
N ARG A 290 2.58 8.69 18.04
CA ARG A 290 3.87 9.41 17.98
C ARG A 290 5.08 8.51 18.17
N LYS A 291 4.94 7.39 18.88
CA LYS A 291 6.01 6.42 19.14
C LYS A 291 6.02 5.27 18.14
N THR A 292 4.96 5.12 17.34
CA THR A 292 4.82 4.02 16.39
C THR A 292 5.82 4.18 15.25
N LYS A 293 6.68 3.18 15.10
CA LYS A 293 7.70 3.17 14.04
C LYS A 293 7.03 3.18 12.66
N GLY A 294 7.52 4.05 11.78
CA GLY A 294 6.97 4.20 10.42
C GLY A 294 5.76 5.12 10.32
N VAL A 295 5.18 5.57 11.44
CA VAL A 295 4.09 6.54 11.47
C VAL A 295 4.62 7.96 11.60
N LEU A 296 4.05 8.87 10.81
CA LEU A 296 4.16 10.31 10.99
C LEU A 296 2.79 10.89 11.30
N LEU A 297 2.63 11.38 12.53
CA LEU A 297 1.37 11.99 12.96
C LEU A 297 1.28 13.42 12.41
N GLN A 298 0.28 13.66 11.56
CA GLN A 298 -0.01 14.95 10.94
C GLN A 298 -1.47 15.31 11.20
N ASP A 299 -1.73 15.94 12.36
CA ASP A 299 -3.08 16.26 12.81
C ASP A 299 -3.14 17.62 13.52
N ASN A 300 -3.38 18.66 12.73
CA ASN A 300 -3.53 20.04 13.20
C ASN A 300 -5.00 20.50 13.16
N THR A 301 -5.94 19.54 13.11
CA THR A 301 -7.36 19.83 12.98
C THR A 301 -8.03 20.24 14.29
N LEU A 302 -7.39 19.95 15.43
CA LEU A 302 -7.93 20.36 16.73
C LEU A 302 -7.59 21.83 16.98
N PRO A 303 -8.57 22.66 17.38
CA PRO A 303 -8.32 24.04 17.74
C PRO A 303 -7.35 24.12 18.92
N LYS A 304 -6.40 25.05 18.85
CA LYS A 304 -5.42 25.31 19.94
C LYS A 304 -6.09 25.68 21.26
N ARG A 305 -7.35 26.15 21.21
CA ARG A 305 -8.25 26.34 22.36
C ARG A 305 -9.59 25.71 21.99
N CYS A 306 -9.94 24.63 22.65
CA CYS A 306 -11.27 24.06 22.55
C CYS A 306 -12.26 25.03 23.20
N SER A 307 -13.21 25.58 22.41
CA SER A 307 -14.32 26.35 23.00
C SER A 307 -15.19 25.42 23.86
N THR A 308 -15.72 25.92 24.93
CA THR A 308 -16.55 25.21 25.92
C THR A 308 -17.88 24.66 25.38
N LYS A 309 -18.14 24.82 24.07
CA LYS A 309 -19.35 24.33 23.38
C LYS A 309 -19.01 23.22 22.38
N ASN A 310 -18.31 22.19 22.81
CA ASN A 310 -18.09 21.01 21.96
C ASN A 310 -19.23 20.00 22.25
N PRO A 311 -20.00 19.58 21.22
CA PRO A 311 -21.07 18.60 21.38
C PRO A 311 -20.58 17.23 21.87
N TYR A 312 -19.27 16.97 21.82
CA TYR A 312 -18.64 15.70 22.23
C TYR A 312 -17.97 15.75 23.62
N GLY A 313 -18.27 16.77 24.45
CA GLY A 313 -17.93 16.84 25.88
C GLY A 313 -16.46 17.16 26.21
N GLU A 314 -16.17 17.09 27.50
CA GLU A 314 -14.92 17.54 28.12
C GLU A 314 -13.65 16.80 27.75
N GLN A 315 -13.76 15.61 27.11
CA GLN A 315 -12.63 14.75 26.80
C GLN A 315 -11.63 15.38 25.81
N ASN A 316 -12.06 16.38 25.05
CA ASN A 316 -11.18 17.11 24.11
C ASN A 316 -10.43 18.30 24.76
N LYS A 317 -10.78 18.70 26.00
CA LYS A 317 -10.09 19.80 26.71
C LYS A 317 -8.61 19.50 26.98
N ALA A 318 -8.27 18.22 27.19
CA ALA A 318 -6.91 17.81 27.54
C ALA A 318 -5.91 17.80 26.36
N ILE A 319 -6.40 17.88 25.11
CA ILE A 319 -5.55 17.75 23.91
C ILE A 319 -5.10 19.11 23.39
N GLY A 320 -5.86 20.16 23.65
CA GLY A 320 -5.64 21.51 23.14
C GLY A 320 -4.38 22.22 23.65
N ALA A 321 -3.73 21.70 24.69
CA ALA A 321 -2.58 22.36 25.31
C ALA A 321 -1.23 21.98 24.72
N GLU A 322 -1.11 20.85 24.05
CA GLU A 322 0.18 20.35 23.57
C GLU A 322 0.06 19.57 22.25
N LEU A 323 -0.30 20.25 21.17
CA LEU A 323 0.04 19.73 19.84
C LEU A 323 1.52 19.99 19.63
N PRO A 324 2.38 18.96 19.64
CA PRO A 324 3.79 19.18 19.40
C PRO A 324 3.99 19.67 17.97
N LYS A 325 4.94 20.56 17.79
CA LYS A 325 5.54 20.98 16.51
C LYS A 325 6.25 19.78 15.86
N TYR A 326 5.51 18.71 15.52
CA TYR A 326 6.09 17.54 14.88
C TYR A 326 5.77 17.49 13.41
N PHE A 327 6.58 18.19 12.67
CA PHE A 327 6.82 17.93 11.27
C PHE A 327 8.27 17.48 11.12
N SER A 328 8.44 16.17 11.05
CA SER A 328 9.77 15.61 10.88
C SER A 328 10.25 15.85 9.45
N THR A 329 11.25 16.58 9.33
CA THR A 329 12.63 16.42 8.90
C THR A 329 12.95 15.75 7.56
N SER A 330 12.04 15.35 6.67
CA SER A 330 12.41 14.78 5.39
C SER A 330 12.05 15.60 4.14
N SER A 331 11.56 16.82 4.28
CA SER A 331 11.68 17.78 3.19
C SER A 331 13.12 18.29 3.20
N LYS A 332 13.86 18.04 2.12
CA LYS A 332 15.26 18.43 1.97
C LYS A 332 15.48 19.96 1.98
N THR A 333 14.41 20.77 2.07
CA THR A 333 14.48 22.23 2.11
C THR A 333 13.67 22.80 3.26
N ALA A 334 14.12 23.91 3.84
CA ALA A 334 13.42 24.62 4.91
C ALA A 334 12.00 25.07 4.51
N ALA A 335 11.80 25.47 3.25
CA ALA A 335 10.51 25.87 2.70
C ALA A 335 9.53 24.70 2.63
N GLY A 336 9.98 23.52 2.19
CA GLY A 336 9.14 22.33 2.15
C GLY A 336 8.74 21.83 3.54
N LYS A 337 9.63 21.96 4.54
CA LYS A 337 9.32 21.68 5.95
C LYS A 337 8.20 22.59 6.46
N LYS A 338 8.35 23.91 6.26
CA LYS A 338 7.37 24.91 6.69
C LYS A 338 6.00 24.73 6.04
N TYR A 339 5.97 24.30 4.77
CA TYR A 339 4.72 24.03 4.05
C TYR A 339 3.99 22.82 4.63
N LEU A 340 4.70 21.71 4.86
CA LEU A 340 4.10 20.52 5.49
C LEU A 340 3.60 20.81 6.91
N GLU A 341 4.30 21.70 7.64
CA GLU A 341 3.89 22.15 8.97
C GLU A 341 2.55 22.91 8.99
N GLN A 342 2.11 23.42 7.86
CA GLN A 342 0.85 24.14 7.73
C GLN A 342 -0.33 23.23 7.37
N LEU A 343 -0.07 21.99 6.93
CA LEU A 343 -1.13 21.04 6.55
C LEU A 343 -1.91 20.58 7.78
N ALA A 344 -3.23 20.66 7.67
CA ALA A 344 -4.14 20.25 8.76
C ALA A 344 -4.22 18.72 8.92
N TYR A 345 -4.05 17.98 7.82
CA TYR A 345 -4.20 16.52 7.76
C TYR A 345 -3.42 15.94 6.57
N PRO A 346 -3.16 14.61 6.58
CA PRO A 346 -2.47 13.94 5.47
C PRO A 346 -3.27 13.96 4.17
N MET A 347 -2.56 14.13 3.05
CA MET A 347 -3.12 14.06 1.70
C MET A 347 -2.24 13.24 0.77
N PRO A 348 -2.79 12.45 -0.16
CA PRO A 348 -2.03 11.57 -1.06
C PRO A 348 -0.91 12.27 -1.83
N ILE A 349 -1.18 13.47 -2.35
CA ILE A 349 -0.21 14.24 -3.13
C ILE A 349 1.07 14.58 -2.35
N TYR A 350 0.98 14.75 -1.03
CA TYR A 350 2.12 15.07 -0.16
C TYR A 350 2.79 13.83 0.44
N ALA A 351 2.11 12.69 0.41
CA ALA A 351 2.68 11.40 0.79
C ALA A 351 3.48 10.75 -0.35
N LYS A 352 3.28 11.21 -1.59
CA LYS A 352 3.97 10.71 -2.76
C LYS A 352 5.50 10.83 -2.59
N ASP A 353 6.22 9.79 -3.01
CA ASP A 353 7.69 9.66 -2.91
C ASP A 353 8.23 9.63 -1.46
N ARG A 354 7.38 9.33 -0.46
CA ARG A 354 7.75 9.22 0.95
C ARG A 354 7.52 7.82 1.51
N ASP A 355 8.30 7.47 2.54
CA ASP A 355 8.27 6.11 3.13
C ASP A 355 7.38 5.99 4.36
N GLU A 356 6.93 7.13 4.92
CA GLU A 356 6.13 7.15 6.12
C GLU A 356 4.66 6.82 5.83
N VAL A 357 3.97 6.29 6.84
CA VAL A 357 2.51 6.26 6.93
C VAL A 357 2.07 7.49 7.72
N PHE A 358 1.40 8.39 7.03
CA PHE A 358 0.88 9.63 7.62
C PHE A 358 -0.46 9.34 8.29
N VAL A 359 -0.63 9.76 9.54
CA VAL A 359 -1.88 9.60 10.29
C VAL A 359 -2.37 10.95 10.76
N GLY A 360 -3.67 11.20 10.63
CA GLY A 360 -4.32 12.41 11.11
C GLY A 360 -5.82 12.22 11.27
N ARG A 361 -6.53 13.31 11.55
CA ARG A 361 -7.98 13.29 11.78
C ARG A 361 -8.40 12.31 12.88
N VAL A 362 -7.54 12.15 13.89
CA VAL A 362 -7.78 11.24 15.01
C VAL A 362 -8.82 11.85 15.95
N ARG A 363 -9.89 11.12 16.19
CA ARG A 363 -11.02 11.56 17.05
C ARG A 363 -11.71 10.36 17.69
N LEU A 364 -12.31 10.56 18.85
CA LEU A 364 -13.14 9.53 19.48
C LEU A 364 -14.36 9.22 18.59
N ASP A 365 -14.79 7.97 18.64
CA ASP A 365 -16.06 7.53 18.08
C ASP A 365 -17.10 7.49 19.21
N PRO A 366 -18.09 8.43 19.24
CA PRO A 366 -19.10 8.47 20.31
C PRO A 366 -20.17 7.38 20.16
N THR A 367 -20.18 6.65 19.06
CA THR A 367 -21.21 5.62 18.78
C THR A 367 -20.89 4.27 19.41
N VAL A 368 -19.68 4.09 19.91
CA VAL A 368 -19.23 2.88 20.61
C VAL A 368 -18.59 3.21 21.95
N LYS A 369 -18.61 2.25 22.88
CA LYS A 369 -18.05 2.43 24.24
C LYS A 369 -16.57 2.83 24.23
N SER A 370 -15.79 2.33 23.29
CA SER A 370 -14.35 2.62 23.19
C SER A 370 -13.92 2.50 21.73
N GLY A 371 -13.80 3.62 21.05
CA GLY A 371 -13.44 3.64 19.63
C GLY A 371 -12.86 4.97 19.18
N ILE A 372 -12.21 4.92 18.03
CA ILE A 372 -11.67 6.10 17.36
C ILE A 372 -11.92 6.01 15.86
N ASN A 373 -11.93 7.18 15.24
CA ASN A 373 -11.76 7.33 13.80
C ASN A 373 -10.39 7.96 13.54
N LEU A 374 -9.73 7.54 12.48
CA LEU A 374 -8.52 8.15 11.97
C LEU A 374 -8.50 8.15 10.43
N TRP A 375 -7.62 8.97 9.89
CA TRP A 375 -7.31 9.01 8.47
C TRP A 375 -5.84 8.69 8.30
N CYS A 376 -5.49 7.70 7.45
CA CYS A 376 -4.11 7.41 7.11
C CYS A 376 -3.86 7.50 5.61
N VAL A 377 -2.64 7.91 5.27
CA VAL A 377 -2.19 8.07 3.88
C VAL A 377 -0.77 7.56 3.76
N SER A 378 -0.47 6.82 2.69
CA SER A 378 0.89 6.40 2.37
C SER A 378 1.08 6.26 0.86
N ASP A 379 2.33 6.39 0.39
CA ASP A 379 2.67 6.08 -0.99
C ASP A 379 2.62 4.56 -1.22
N ASN A 380 1.68 4.14 -2.05
CA ASN A 380 1.42 2.73 -2.37
C ASN A 380 2.55 2.05 -3.14
N LEU A 381 3.38 2.80 -3.86
CA LEU A 381 4.55 2.28 -4.57
C LEU A 381 5.79 2.20 -3.67
N ARG A 382 5.83 2.99 -2.58
CA ARG A 382 6.93 3.02 -1.62
C ARG A 382 6.60 2.15 -0.40
N LYS A 383 6.09 2.72 0.70
CA LYS A 383 5.78 1.90 1.90
C LYS A 383 4.79 0.79 1.58
N GLY A 384 3.81 1.04 0.72
CA GLY A 384 2.85 0.03 0.27
C GLY A 384 3.43 -1.11 -0.56
N ALA A 385 4.68 -1.00 -1.05
CA ALA A 385 5.30 -2.02 -1.89
C ALA A 385 6.84 -2.06 -1.76
N ALA A 386 7.55 -1.16 -2.49
CA ALA A 386 9.00 -1.23 -2.66
C ALA A 386 9.76 -1.07 -1.34
N THR A 387 9.39 -0.08 -0.54
CA THR A 387 10.07 0.18 0.74
C THR A 387 9.87 -0.96 1.72
N ASN A 388 8.65 -1.49 1.85
CA ASN A 388 8.40 -2.64 2.74
C ASN A 388 9.19 -3.89 2.28
N ALA A 389 9.26 -4.13 0.96
CA ALA A 389 10.04 -5.25 0.43
C ALA A 389 11.55 -5.10 0.68
N VAL A 390 12.10 -3.90 0.50
CA VAL A 390 13.52 -3.62 0.82
C VAL A 390 13.78 -3.71 2.32
N GLN A 391 12.87 -3.23 3.17
CA GLN A 391 12.94 -3.39 4.63
C GLN A 391 12.95 -4.86 5.06
N ILE A 392 12.18 -5.73 4.38
CA ILE A 392 12.26 -7.19 4.61
C ILE A 392 13.67 -7.71 4.29
N ALA A 393 14.27 -7.26 3.17
CA ALA A 393 15.64 -7.63 2.83
C ALA A 393 16.66 -7.08 3.85
N GLU A 394 16.45 -5.88 4.40
CA GLU A 394 17.25 -5.32 5.51
C GLU A 394 17.14 -6.18 6.78
N VAL A 395 15.98 -6.74 7.07
CA VAL A 395 15.80 -7.69 8.20
C VAL A 395 16.62 -8.95 7.96
N LEU A 396 16.64 -9.50 6.74
CA LEU A 396 17.46 -10.66 6.40
C LEU A 396 18.96 -10.36 6.60
N LEU A 397 19.40 -9.16 6.18
CA LEU A 397 20.75 -8.70 6.38
C LEU A 397 21.11 -8.55 7.87
N SER A 398 20.24 -7.90 8.66
CA SER A 398 20.44 -7.70 10.10
C SER A 398 20.49 -9.01 10.89
N LYS A 399 19.74 -10.02 10.44
CA LYS A 399 19.76 -11.38 10.99
C LYS A 399 20.94 -12.24 10.49
N LYS A 400 21.78 -11.69 9.60
CA LYS A 400 22.91 -12.40 8.96
C LYS A 400 22.46 -13.66 8.21
N PHE A 401 21.33 -13.58 7.52
CA PHE A 401 20.83 -14.66 6.65
C PHE A 401 21.37 -14.51 5.22
N ILE A 402 21.71 -13.26 4.85
CA ILE A 402 22.33 -12.85 3.58
C ILE A 402 23.56 -11.99 3.84
#